data_7693f9a47ae687cf1d2684dcd470b4e7
#
_entry.id   7693f9a47ae687cf1d2684dcd470b4e7
#
_cell.length_a   1.000
_cell.length_b   1.000
_cell.length_c   1.000
_cell.angle_alpha   90.00
_cell.angle_beta   90.00
_cell.angle_gamma   90.00
#
_symmetry.space_group_name_H-M   'P 1'
#
loop_
_entity.id
_entity.type
_entity.pdbx_description
1 polymer ?
#
loop_
_entity_poly.entity_id
_entity_poly.type
_entity_poly.pdbx_seq_one_letter_code
_entity_poly.pdbx_strand_id
1 'polypeptide(L)'
;MESFSSRVKQELSEINIWKNSNEIIAELYGYLLTFSNNKIVTENDYNINRFAKILKNLDYNNFSIQISGKNYIIEIKRFKKFKEIYDIQKLNEILSQGDESIIKALARGAFLGRGSINNPKNGYHLDMIFDNVEYANIIKNELLKYNIDMKLLVDKNFVLYLKDR
;
A
#
# COMPACT_ATOMS: atom_id res chain seq x y z
N MET A 1 -12.25 -6.57 19.51
CA MET A 1 -11.37 -7.71 19.19
C MET A 1 -10.64 -7.43 17.88
N GLU A 2 -9.34 -7.51 17.89
CA GLU A 2 -8.57 -7.31 16.67
C GLU A 2 -8.72 -8.49 15.71
N SER A 3 -8.89 -8.19 14.42
CA SER A 3 -8.90 -9.20 13.37
C SER A 3 -7.48 -9.71 13.11
N PHE A 4 -7.39 -10.87 12.47
CA PHE A 4 -6.11 -11.39 12.00
C PHE A 4 -5.43 -10.39 11.05
N SER A 5 -6.21 -9.80 10.13
CA SER A 5 -5.71 -8.80 9.20
C SER A 5 -5.10 -7.59 9.92
N SER A 6 -5.77 -7.09 10.96
CA SER A 6 -5.24 -5.97 11.74
C SER A 6 -3.93 -6.30 12.43
N ARG A 7 -3.79 -7.50 12.96
CA ARG A 7 -2.53 -7.93 13.61
C ARG A 7 -1.38 -8.02 12.61
N VAL A 8 -1.64 -8.55 11.41
CA VAL A 8 -0.63 -8.61 10.36
C VAL A 8 -0.21 -7.21 9.96
N LYS A 9 -1.18 -6.30 9.76
CA LYS A 9 -0.88 -4.91 9.42
C LYS A 9 -0.06 -4.22 10.51
N GLN A 10 -0.37 -4.50 11.77
CA GLN A 10 0.38 -3.92 12.89
C GLN A 10 1.85 -4.37 12.85
N GLU A 11 2.10 -5.65 12.64
CA GLU A 11 3.46 -6.16 12.51
C GLU A 11 4.21 -5.53 11.34
N LEU A 12 3.54 -5.38 10.20
CA LEU A 12 4.13 -4.73 9.03
C LEU A 12 4.45 -3.27 9.30
N SER A 13 3.61 -2.58 10.08
CA SER A 13 3.81 -1.17 10.41
C SER A 13 5.01 -0.93 11.32
N GLU A 14 5.56 -1.97 11.92
CA GLU A 14 6.74 -1.89 12.79
C GLU A 14 8.06 -2.13 12.05
N ILE A 15 8.01 -2.49 10.77
CA ILE A 15 9.21 -2.75 9.98
C ILE A 15 9.99 -1.45 9.77
N ASN A 16 11.28 -1.48 10.11
CA ASN A 16 12.13 -0.31 10.05
C ASN A 16 12.69 -0.12 8.64
N ILE A 17 12.28 0.98 7.99
CA ILE A 17 12.76 1.37 6.66
C ILE A 17 13.41 2.76 6.68
N TRP A 18 13.50 3.38 7.84
CA TRP A 18 13.72 4.83 7.96
C TRP A 18 15.13 5.28 7.58
N LYS A 19 16.07 4.35 7.42
CA LYS A 19 17.43 4.63 6.96
C LYS A 19 17.60 4.47 5.46
N ASN A 20 16.58 3.98 4.75
CA ASN A 20 16.66 3.72 3.31
C ASN A 20 15.59 4.51 2.59
N SER A 21 15.98 5.60 1.92
CA SER A 21 15.04 6.49 1.26
C SER A 21 14.30 5.81 0.10
N ASN A 22 14.92 4.88 -0.60
CA ASN A 22 14.27 4.15 -1.69
C ASN A 22 13.15 3.24 -1.18
N GLU A 23 13.35 2.61 -0.02
CA GLU A 23 12.29 1.81 0.60
C GLU A 23 11.13 2.69 1.08
N ILE A 24 11.43 3.85 1.64
CA ILE A 24 10.39 4.81 2.07
C ILE A 24 9.55 5.24 0.85
N ILE A 25 10.20 5.60 -0.24
CA ILE A 25 9.53 6.02 -1.47
C ILE A 25 8.71 4.87 -2.06
N ALA A 26 9.26 3.66 -2.10
CA ALA A 26 8.56 2.50 -2.62
C ALA A 26 7.32 2.17 -1.79
N GLU A 27 7.40 2.25 -0.48
CA GLU A 27 6.25 2.01 0.37
C GLU A 27 5.18 3.10 0.18
N LEU A 28 5.60 4.36 0.01
CA LEU A 28 4.70 5.44 -0.35
C LEU A 28 3.93 5.11 -1.64
N TYR A 29 4.63 4.65 -2.68
CA TYR A 29 3.97 4.27 -3.93
C TYR A 29 2.97 3.15 -3.72
N GLY A 30 3.26 2.19 -2.85
CA GLY A 30 2.31 1.14 -2.52
C GLY A 30 0.99 1.71 -2.00
N TYR A 31 1.07 2.65 -1.07
CA TYR A 31 -0.12 3.36 -0.59
C TYR A 31 -0.81 4.12 -1.74
N LEU A 32 -0.03 4.86 -2.54
CA LEU A 32 -0.59 5.68 -3.62
C LEU A 32 -1.35 4.85 -4.65
N LEU A 33 -0.86 3.68 -4.98
CA LEU A 33 -1.52 2.80 -5.94
C LEU A 33 -2.89 2.33 -5.46
N THR A 34 -3.13 2.38 -4.14
CA THR A 34 -4.40 1.95 -3.53
C THR A 34 -5.27 3.12 -3.09
N PHE A 35 -4.85 4.37 -3.32
CA PHE A 35 -5.65 5.54 -2.98
C PHE A 35 -7.01 5.49 -3.65
N SER A 36 -8.02 5.97 -2.93
CA SER A 36 -9.36 6.20 -3.46
C SER A 36 -9.79 7.61 -3.08
N ASN A 37 -10.19 8.41 -4.07
CA ASN A 37 -10.61 9.80 -3.86
C ASN A 37 -9.55 10.64 -3.11
N ASN A 38 -8.27 10.46 -3.47
CA ASN A 38 -7.13 11.16 -2.88
C ASN A 38 -6.90 10.87 -1.40
N LYS A 39 -7.40 9.75 -0.91
CA LYS A 39 -7.40 9.42 0.52
C LYS A 39 -6.97 7.99 0.77
N ILE A 40 -6.41 7.78 1.96
CA ILE A 40 -6.32 6.47 2.60
C ILE A 40 -7.26 6.47 3.79
N VAL A 41 -8.08 5.43 3.89
CA VAL A 41 -9.02 5.23 5.00
C VAL A 41 -8.67 3.92 5.68
N THR A 42 -8.47 3.94 6.98
CA THR A 42 -8.15 2.74 7.74
C THR A 42 -8.74 2.82 9.16
N GLU A 43 -9.05 1.67 9.72
CA GLU A 43 -9.49 1.60 11.13
C GLU A 43 -8.30 1.57 12.10
N ASN A 44 -7.07 1.50 11.61
CA ASN A 44 -5.89 1.27 12.42
C ASN A 44 -5.04 2.54 12.57
N ASP A 45 -4.88 3.02 13.79
CA ASP A 45 -4.08 4.21 14.10
C ASP A 45 -2.60 4.03 13.74
N TYR A 46 -2.04 2.84 13.98
CA TYR A 46 -0.64 2.57 13.64
C TYR A 46 -0.39 2.69 12.14
N ASN A 47 -1.37 2.34 11.31
CA ASN A 47 -1.27 2.46 9.86
C ASN A 47 -1.25 3.93 9.43
N ILE A 48 -2.14 4.74 9.98
CA ILE A 48 -2.16 6.18 9.72
C ILE A 48 -0.88 6.84 10.20
N ASN A 49 -0.39 6.47 11.37
CA ASN A 49 0.84 7.03 11.92
C ASN A 49 2.05 6.68 11.05
N ARG A 50 2.09 5.45 10.52
CA ARG A 50 3.16 5.05 9.62
C ARG A 50 3.13 5.85 8.32
N PHE A 51 1.95 6.01 7.71
CA PHE A 51 1.83 6.78 6.48
C PHE A 51 2.22 8.24 6.69
N ALA A 52 1.76 8.85 7.78
CA ALA A 52 2.16 10.21 8.14
C ALA A 52 3.66 10.32 8.32
N LYS A 53 4.30 9.33 8.94
CA LYS A 53 5.74 9.29 9.12
C LYS A 53 6.49 9.19 7.79
N ILE A 54 5.96 8.40 6.85
CA ILE A 54 6.50 8.33 5.49
C ILE A 54 6.50 9.71 4.84
N LEU A 55 5.34 10.39 4.87
CA LEU A 55 5.23 11.74 4.28
C LEU A 55 6.18 12.72 4.92
N LYS A 56 6.30 12.71 6.24
CA LYS A 56 7.21 13.61 6.96
C LYS A 56 8.66 13.35 6.64
N ASN A 57 9.05 12.09 6.48
CA ASN A 57 10.41 11.73 6.09
C ASN A 57 10.75 12.21 4.68
N LEU A 58 9.75 12.42 3.84
CA LEU A 58 9.91 12.95 2.48
C LEU A 58 9.66 14.48 2.43
N ASP A 59 9.60 15.12 3.58
CA ASP A 59 9.35 16.54 3.74
C ASP A 59 8.03 17.01 3.12
N TYR A 60 7.04 16.12 3.05
CA TYR A 60 5.73 16.46 2.54
C TYR A 60 4.75 16.67 3.69
N ASN A 61 4.27 17.92 3.86
CA ASN A 61 3.42 18.30 4.98
C ASN A 61 2.00 18.72 4.57
N ASN A 62 1.68 18.70 3.26
CA ASN A 62 0.38 19.12 2.76
C ASN A 62 -0.64 17.97 2.81
N PHE A 63 -0.96 17.56 4.02
CA PHE A 63 -1.98 16.54 4.24
C PHE A 63 -2.73 16.83 5.53
N SER A 64 -3.94 16.28 5.65
CA SER A 64 -4.73 16.36 6.87
C SER A 64 -5.13 14.98 7.33
N ILE A 65 -5.21 14.81 8.64
CA ILE A 65 -5.69 13.58 9.27
C ILE A 65 -7.03 13.91 9.94
N GLN A 66 -8.05 13.11 9.65
CA GLN A 66 -9.38 13.24 10.22
C GLN A 66 -9.81 11.92 10.83
N ILE A 67 -10.66 11.99 11.83
CA ILE A 67 -11.28 10.82 12.44
C ILE A 67 -12.78 10.89 12.18
N SER A 68 -13.33 9.83 11.56
CA SER A 68 -14.76 9.75 11.27
C SER A 68 -15.26 8.38 11.72
N GLY A 69 -16.01 8.34 12.81
CA GLY A 69 -16.45 7.09 13.41
C GLY A 69 -15.26 6.22 13.81
N LYS A 70 -15.17 5.05 13.23
CA LYS A 70 -14.07 4.09 13.45
C LYS A 70 -12.84 4.36 12.56
N ASN A 71 -12.98 5.27 11.60
CA ASN A 71 -11.98 5.43 10.55
C ASN A 71 -11.04 6.58 10.83
N TYR A 72 -9.77 6.35 10.52
CA TYR A 72 -8.76 7.39 10.38
C TYR A 72 -8.59 7.64 8.88
N ILE A 73 -8.57 8.92 8.49
CA ILE A 73 -8.51 9.32 7.09
C ILE A 73 -7.33 10.27 6.91
N ILE A 74 -6.41 9.93 6.02
CA ILE A 74 -5.43 10.90 5.52
C ILE A 74 -5.85 11.33 4.13
N GLU A 75 -5.98 12.65 3.96
CA GLU A 75 -6.22 13.27 2.66
C GLU A 75 -5.00 14.08 2.26
N ILE A 76 -4.50 13.85 1.05
CA ILE A 76 -3.39 14.62 0.48
C ILE A 76 -3.98 15.89 -0.13
N LYS A 77 -3.52 17.04 0.35
CA LYS A 77 -3.89 18.34 -0.23
C LYS A 77 -3.04 18.58 -1.47
N ARG A 78 -3.58 19.31 -2.45
CA ARG A 78 -2.92 19.56 -3.75
C ARG A 78 -2.45 18.26 -4.38
N PHE A 79 -3.35 17.31 -4.47
CA PHE A 79 -3.05 15.95 -4.90
C PHE A 79 -2.45 15.90 -6.31
N LYS A 80 -2.90 16.78 -7.20
CA LYS A 80 -2.36 16.84 -8.56
C LYS A 80 -0.86 17.14 -8.54
N LYS A 81 -0.45 18.11 -7.71
CA LYS A 81 0.98 18.48 -7.57
C LYS A 81 1.76 17.34 -6.91
N PHE A 82 1.16 16.68 -5.93
CA PHE A 82 1.77 15.53 -5.28
C PHE A 82 2.05 14.41 -6.29
N LYS A 83 1.09 14.12 -7.19
CA LYS A 83 1.26 13.10 -8.23
C LYS A 83 2.28 13.50 -9.31
N GLU A 84 2.57 14.78 -9.47
CA GLU A 84 3.65 15.23 -10.35
C GLU A 84 5.02 14.90 -9.74
N ILE A 85 5.14 14.99 -8.41
CA ILE A 85 6.36 14.64 -7.69
C ILE A 85 6.55 13.13 -7.66
N TYR A 86 5.48 12.39 -7.38
CA TYR A 86 5.50 10.92 -7.26
C TYR A 86 4.68 10.30 -8.39
N ASP A 87 5.20 10.39 -9.61
CA ASP A 87 4.54 9.86 -10.79
C ASP A 87 4.94 8.39 -11.06
N ILE A 88 4.18 7.76 -11.94
CA ILE A 88 4.40 6.33 -12.27
C ILE A 88 5.74 6.11 -12.95
N GLN A 89 6.22 7.09 -13.72
CA GLN A 89 7.51 6.96 -14.39
C GLN A 89 8.66 6.84 -13.37
N LYS A 90 8.62 7.62 -12.31
CA LYS A 90 9.60 7.51 -11.22
C LYS A 90 9.52 6.16 -10.52
N LEU A 91 8.32 5.66 -10.32
CA LEU A 91 8.14 4.31 -9.76
C LEU A 91 8.80 3.26 -10.66
N ASN A 92 8.56 3.34 -11.96
CA ASN A 92 9.16 2.41 -12.92
C ASN A 92 10.69 2.46 -12.90
N GLU A 93 11.27 3.66 -12.73
CA GLU A 93 12.72 3.83 -12.60
C GLU A 93 13.25 3.13 -11.35
N ILE A 94 12.57 3.27 -10.23
CA ILE A 94 12.95 2.60 -8.98
C ILE A 94 12.85 1.07 -9.13
N LEU A 95 11.77 0.60 -9.73
CA LEU A 95 11.52 -0.83 -9.93
C LEU A 95 12.52 -1.46 -10.90
N SER A 96 13.02 -0.70 -11.86
CA SER A 96 14.00 -1.20 -12.83
C SER A 96 15.35 -1.57 -12.20
N GLN A 97 15.62 -1.10 -10.99
CA GLN A 97 16.84 -1.45 -10.26
C GLN A 97 16.84 -2.90 -9.76
N GLY A 98 15.69 -3.58 -9.78
CA GLY A 98 15.59 -4.99 -9.46
C GLY A 98 15.85 -5.38 -8.02
N ASP A 99 15.79 -4.44 -7.10
CA ASP A 99 16.06 -4.68 -5.68
C ASP A 99 14.84 -5.30 -4.99
N GLU A 100 15.04 -6.46 -4.38
CA GLU A 100 13.98 -7.17 -3.67
C GLU A 100 13.38 -6.34 -2.53
N SER A 101 14.20 -5.58 -1.80
CA SER A 101 13.73 -4.75 -0.71
C SER A 101 12.74 -3.68 -1.17
N ILE A 102 12.92 -3.18 -2.39
CA ILE A 102 12.02 -2.20 -3.00
C ILE A 102 10.67 -2.84 -3.32
N ILE A 103 10.67 -4.04 -3.88
CA ILE A 103 9.44 -4.75 -4.18
C ILE A 103 8.67 -5.10 -2.91
N LYS A 104 9.38 -5.53 -1.87
CA LYS A 104 8.76 -5.79 -0.56
C LYS A 104 8.12 -4.54 0.02
N ALA A 105 8.79 -3.40 -0.06
CA ALA A 105 8.25 -2.13 0.43
C ALA A 105 7.03 -1.70 -0.37
N LEU A 106 7.06 -1.83 -1.69
CA LEU A 106 5.92 -1.53 -2.55
C LEU A 106 4.71 -2.39 -2.19
N ALA A 107 4.90 -3.69 -2.07
CA ALA A 107 3.83 -4.62 -1.73
C ALA A 107 3.28 -4.35 -0.33
N ARG A 108 4.16 -4.05 0.63
CA ARG A 108 3.75 -3.70 1.99
C ARG A 108 2.87 -2.45 2.01
N GLY A 109 3.26 -1.41 1.28
CA GLY A 109 2.47 -0.18 1.17
C GLY A 109 1.10 -0.44 0.56
N ALA A 110 1.03 -1.24 -0.49
CA ALA A 110 -0.25 -1.59 -1.12
C ALA A 110 -1.14 -2.39 -0.17
N PHE A 111 -0.57 -3.33 0.58
CA PHE A 111 -1.33 -4.10 1.55
C PHE A 111 -1.82 -3.23 2.72
N LEU A 112 -0.96 -2.37 3.25
CA LEU A 112 -1.35 -1.45 4.31
C LEU A 112 -2.40 -0.45 3.82
N GLY A 113 -2.35 -0.08 2.55
CA GLY A 113 -3.31 0.86 1.96
C GLY A 113 -4.72 0.29 1.85
N ARG A 114 -4.90 -0.82 1.16
CA ARG A 114 -6.22 -1.45 0.95
C ARG A 114 -6.14 -2.96 0.83
N GLY A 115 -5.31 -3.59 1.64
CA GLY A 115 -5.22 -5.03 1.66
C GLY A 115 -5.97 -5.65 2.83
N SER A 116 -6.25 -6.94 2.71
CA SER A 116 -6.76 -7.74 3.81
C SER A 116 -6.30 -9.18 3.68
N ILE A 117 -6.25 -9.87 4.81
CA ILE A 117 -5.90 -11.28 4.88
C ILE A 117 -6.75 -11.95 5.94
N ASN A 118 -7.24 -13.15 5.63
CA ASN A 118 -8.04 -13.90 6.59
C ASN A 118 -7.16 -14.76 7.52
N ASN A 119 -7.76 -15.26 8.59
CA ASN A 119 -7.11 -16.22 9.47
C ASN A 119 -6.85 -17.52 8.69
N PRO A 120 -5.60 -18.05 8.68
CA PRO A 120 -5.22 -19.17 7.84
C PRO A 120 -5.75 -20.54 8.27
N LYS A 121 -6.60 -20.63 9.28
CA LYS A 121 -7.17 -21.91 9.73
C LYS A 121 -7.88 -22.69 8.61
N ASN A 122 -8.49 -21.98 7.67
CA ASN A 122 -9.21 -22.56 6.54
C ASN A 122 -8.54 -22.26 5.21
N GLY A 123 -7.21 -22.11 5.22
CA GLY A 123 -6.45 -21.67 4.06
C GLY A 123 -6.28 -20.15 4.03
N TYR A 124 -5.35 -19.69 3.23
CA TYR A 124 -5.08 -18.25 3.10
C TYR A 124 -5.94 -17.63 2.02
N HIS A 125 -6.44 -16.45 2.30
CA HIS A 125 -7.00 -15.57 1.29
C HIS A 125 -6.47 -14.16 1.57
N LEU A 126 -5.64 -13.65 0.66
CA LEU A 126 -5.09 -12.31 0.74
C LEU A 126 -5.60 -11.53 -0.46
N ASP A 127 -6.04 -10.29 -0.24
CA ASP A 127 -6.42 -9.43 -1.35
C ASP A 127 -5.91 -8.00 -1.16
N MET A 128 -5.81 -7.30 -2.28
CA MET A 128 -5.51 -5.86 -2.36
C MET A 128 -6.44 -5.25 -3.39
N ILE A 129 -7.03 -4.10 -3.06
CA ILE A 129 -8.06 -3.46 -3.87
C ILE A 129 -7.49 -2.20 -4.52
N PHE A 130 -7.78 -2.02 -5.82
CA PHE A 130 -7.33 -0.88 -6.61
C PHE A 130 -8.50 -0.28 -7.37
N ASP A 131 -8.50 1.04 -7.51
CA ASP A 131 -9.48 1.74 -8.35
C ASP A 131 -9.03 1.78 -9.83
N ASN A 132 -7.74 1.51 -10.10
CA ASN A 132 -7.14 1.62 -11.42
C ASN A 132 -6.47 0.29 -11.79
N VAL A 133 -6.85 -0.27 -12.94
CA VAL A 133 -6.31 -1.55 -13.39
C VAL A 133 -4.81 -1.50 -13.66
N GLU A 134 -4.30 -0.38 -14.15
CA GLU A 134 -2.87 -0.25 -14.41
C GLU A 134 -2.07 -0.37 -13.12
N TYR A 135 -2.58 0.20 -12.04
CA TYR A 135 -1.94 0.14 -10.73
C TYR A 135 -1.94 -1.30 -10.18
N ALA A 136 -3.06 -2.00 -10.33
CA ALA A 136 -3.13 -3.41 -9.96
C ALA A 136 -2.09 -4.24 -10.74
N ASN A 137 -1.97 -3.99 -12.04
CA ASN A 137 -1.04 -4.71 -12.87
C ASN A 137 0.42 -4.44 -12.53
N ILE A 138 0.76 -3.24 -12.05
CA ILE A 138 2.12 -2.94 -11.58
C ILE A 138 2.50 -3.92 -10.46
N ILE A 139 1.66 -4.04 -9.45
CA ILE A 139 1.91 -4.95 -8.33
C ILE A 139 1.95 -6.41 -8.81
N LYS A 140 0.97 -6.79 -9.62
CA LYS A 140 0.85 -8.15 -10.15
C LYS A 140 2.12 -8.56 -10.90
N ASN A 141 2.60 -7.70 -11.79
CA ASN A 141 3.76 -8.01 -12.63
C ASN A 141 5.05 -8.05 -11.82
N GLU A 142 5.22 -7.17 -10.85
CA GLU A 142 6.40 -7.17 -10.00
C GLU A 142 6.47 -8.41 -9.11
N LEU A 143 5.37 -8.82 -8.51
CA LEU A 143 5.33 -10.02 -7.67
C LEU A 143 5.53 -11.30 -8.50
N LEU A 144 5.08 -11.31 -9.75
CA LEU A 144 5.26 -12.46 -10.62
C LEU A 144 6.74 -12.77 -10.87
N LYS A 145 7.61 -11.75 -10.85
CA LYS A 145 9.06 -11.95 -10.99
C LYS A 145 9.64 -12.80 -9.85
N TYR A 146 8.94 -12.89 -8.73
CA TYR A 146 9.33 -13.69 -7.57
C TYR A 146 8.46 -14.94 -7.42
N ASN A 147 7.82 -15.38 -8.52
CA ASN A 147 6.93 -16.55 -8.55
C ASN A 147 5.70 -16.42 -7.64
N ILE A 148 5.29 -15.19 -7.37
CA ILE A 148 4.03 -14.90 -6.65
C ILE A 148 3.02 -14.50 -7.70
N ASP A 149 2.16 -15.43 -8.08
CA ASP A 149 1.17 -15.25 -9.15
C ASP A 149 -0.19 -14.88 -8.55
N MET A 150 -0.39 -13.60 -8.32
CA MET A 150 -1.69 -13.10 -7.88
C MET A 150 -2.67 -13.10 -9.04
N LYS A 151 -3.93 -13.37 -8.74
CA LYS A 151 -5.01 -13.35 -9.73
C LYS A 151 -5.70 -12.00 -9.69
N LEU A 152 -6.23 -11.56 -10.83
CA LEU A 152 -6.96 -10.31 -10.95
C LEU A 152 -8.44 -10.60 -11.14
N LEU A 153 -9.26 -10.07 -10.23
CA LEU A 153 -10.71 -10.10 -10.33
C LEU A 153 -11.19 -8.70 -10.66
N VAL A 154 -12.00 -8.58 -11.71
CA VAL A 154 -12.62 -7.32 -12.13
C VAL A 154 -14.07 -7.33 -11.67
N ASP A 155 -14.40 -6.40 -10.77
CA ASP A 155 -15.75 -6.19 -10.26
C ASP A 155 -15.96 -4.66 -10.24
N LYS A 156 -16.55 -4.11 -9.21
CA LYS A 156 -16.64 -2.64 -9.04
C LYS A 156 -15.26 -2.02 -8.97
N ASN A 157 -14.34 -2.74 -8.37
CA ASN A 157 -12.92 -2.39 -8.29
C ASN A 157 -12.10 -3.48 -8.93
N PHE A 158 -10.79 -3.31 -8.93
CA PHE A 158 -9.83 -4.30 -9.39
C PHE A 158 -9.18 -4.94 -8.17
N VAL A 159 -9.38 -6.24 -7.98
CA VAL A 159 -8.89 -6.96 -6.80
C VAL A 159 -7.79 -7.92 -7.21
N LEU A 160 -6.60 -7.73 -6.65
CA LEU A 160 -5.56 -8.75 -6.71
C LEU A 160 -5.75 -9.69 -5.53
N TYR A 161 -5.77 -10.98 -5.78
CA TYR A 161 -5.92 -11.93 -4.70
C TYR A 161 -5.00 -13.13 -4.86
N LEU A 162 -4.66 -13.71 -3.72
CA LEU A 162 -3.90 -14.93 -3.61
C LEU A 162 -4.66 -15.84 -2.67
N LYS A 163 -4.96 -17.04 -3.13
CA LYS A 163 -5.72 -18.00 -2.35
C LYS A 163 -4.94 -19.31 -2.29
N ASP A 164 -4.72 -19.80 -1.10
CA ASP A 164 -4.07 -21.07 -0.85
C ASP A 164 -5.00 -21.95 -0.05
N ARG A 165 -4.87 -23.25 -0.22
CA ARG A 165 -5.72 -24.23 0.43
C ARG A 165 -5.05 -24.84 1.65
#